data_e9e12038ad759dc5e431038442b53154
#
_entry.id   e9e12038ad759dc5e431038442b53154
#
_cell.length_a   1.000
_cell.length_b   1.000
_cell.length_c   1.000
_cell.angle_alpha   90.00
_cell.angle_beta   90.00
_cell.angle_gamma   90.00
#
_symmetry.space_group_name_H-M   'P 1'
#
loop_
_entity.id
_entity.type
_entity.pdbx_description
1 polymer ?
#
loop_
_entity_poly.entity_id
_entity_poly.type
_entity_poly.pdbx_seq_one_letter_code
_entity_poly.pdbx_strand_id
1 'polypeptide(L)'
;MIELARQYGSYGYRRVAALLRDAGWQVSDGRVERLWRREGLKVPPKQPKKSRLWLNDGSCVRLRPEYRNHVWSYDFVHCRTDDGKAFRTLNILDEFSRECLTIRVKRKLNSTDVIDALTDLFILRGPPAYVRSDNGPEFVAKAVRDWITAVGSQTAFIEPGSPWENGYVESFNARFRDELLNRELFYSLREAQIVIEDWRKHYNTRRPHSALGYRPPAPETIVPMDPRPTMH
;
A
#
# COMPACT_ATOMS: atom_id res chain seq x y z
N MET A 1 19.87 -15.55 5.85
CA MET A 1 19.41 -14.49 6.77
C MET A 1 20.15 -13.18 6.53
N ILE A 2 21.48 -13.11 6.62
CA ILE A 2 22.28 -11.88 6.40
C ILE A 2 22.02 -11.30 5.02
N GLU A 3 21.98 -12.13 3.99
CA GLU A 3 21.66 -11.74 2.62
C GLU A 3 20.30 -11.03 2.52
N LEU A 4 19.25 -11.64 3.10
CA LEU A 4 17.91 -11.02 3.15
C LEU A 4 17.88 -9.71 3.95
N ALA A 5 18.68 -9.62 5.02
CA ALA A 5 18.79 -8.39 5.79
C ALA A 5 19.49 -7.26 5.02
N ARG A 6 20.46 -7.61 4.16
CA ARG A 6 21.12 -6.66 3.26
C ARG A 6 20.20 -6.23 2.11
N GLN A 7 19.54 -7.21 1.49
CA GLN A 7 18.60 -6.95 0.38
C GLN A 7 17.42 -6.10 0.83
N TYR A 8 16.86 -6.39 2.03
CA TYR A 8 15.69 -5.71 2.59
C TYR A 8 16.05 -4.94 3.86
N GLY A 9 16.92 -3.95 3.77
CA GLY A 9 17.47 -3.23 4.92
C GLY A 9 16.46 -2.55 5.86
N SER A 10 15.16 -2.48 5.49
CA SER A 10 14.05 -1.99 6.33
C SER A 10 13.30 -3.12 7.05
N TYR A 11 13.63 -4.39 6.76
CA TYR A 11 12.95 -5.53 7.37
C TYR A 11 13.63 -5.93 8.68
N GLY A 12 12.85 -6.00 9.75
CA GLY A 12 13.31 -6.58 11.01
C GLY A 12 13.27 -8.12 10.98
N TYR A 13 13.85 -8.74 12.01
CA TYR A 13 14.02 -10.19 12.11
C TYR A 13 12.72 -10.99 11.86
N ARG A 14 11.55 -10.48 12.26
CA ARG A 14 10.26 -11.18 12.04
C ARG A 14 9.89 -11.30 10.58
N ARG A 15 10.10 -10.24 9.78
CA ARG A 15 9.87 -10.30 8.33
C ARG A 15 10.88 -11.20 7.64
N VAL A 16 12.15 -11.13 8.06
CA VAL A 16 13.20 -12.02 7.54
C VAL A 16 12.91 -13.48 7.91
N ALA A 17 12.38 -13.73 9.12
CA ALA A 17 11.94 -15.08 9.52
C ALA A 17 10.77 -15.57 8.64
N ALA A 18 9.83 -14.71 8.29
CA ALA A 18 8.73 -15.05 7.38
C ALA A 18 9.25 -15.41 5.99
N LEU A 19 10.15 -14.59 5.41
CA LEU A 19 10.77 -14.90 4.11
C LEU A 19 11.59 -16.20 4.12
N LEU A 20 12.26 -16.52 5.22
CA LEU A 20 12.97 -17.78 5.36
C LEU A 20 12.00 -18.97 5.37
N ARG A 21 10.88 -18.87 6.08
CA ARG A 21 9.86 -19.92 6.11
C ARG A 21 9.20 -20.11 4.75
N ASP A 22 8.92 -19.00 4.04
CA ASP A 22 8.40 -19.03 2.67
C ASP A 22 9.37 -19.71 1.70
N ALA A 23 10.68 -19.55 1.92
CA ALA A 23 11.73 -20.25 1.19
C ALA A 23 11.96 -21.71 1.67
N GLY A 24 11.09 -22.26 2.54
CA GLY A 24 11.15 -23.65 3.01
C GLY A 24 12.00 -23.89 4.26
N TRP A 25 12.62 -22.87 4.86
CA TRP A 25 13.41 -23.04 6.07
C TRP A 25 12.55 -23.19 7.32
N GLN A 26 12.76 -24.24 8.08
CA GLN A 26 12.11 -24.45 9.37
C GLN A 26 12.82 -23.63 10.47
N VAL A 27 12.40 -22.40 10.66
CA VAL A 27 12.98 -21.47 11.64
C VAL A 27 11.91 -20.82 12.50
N SER A 28 12.19 -20.71 13.80
CA SER A 28 11.37 -19.93 14.72
C SER A 28 11.83 -18.47 14.76
N ASP A 29 10.91 -17.55 15.08
CA ASP A 29 11.24 -16.12 15.23
C ASP A 29 12.36 -15.91 16.26
N GLY A 30 12.32 -16.62 17.40
CA GLY A 30 13.34 -16.52 18.44
C GLY A 30 14.73 -16.99 17.98
N ARG A 31 14.81 -18.01 17.08
CA ARG A 31 16.10 -18.43 16.52
C ARG A 31 16.67 -17.34 15.59
N VAL A 32 15.82 -16.77 14.74
CA VAL A 32 16.24 -15.68 13.84
C VAL A 32 16.59 -14.43 14.62
N GLU A 33 15.86 -14.10 15.70
CA GLU A 33 16.17 -12.96 16.56
C GLU A 33 17.53 -13.10 17.26
N ARG A 34 17.85 -14.27 17.80
CA ARG A 34 19.18 -14.52 18.41
C ARG A 34 20.32 -14.36 17.42
N LEU A 35 20.15 -14.90 16.21
CA LEU A 35 21.13 -14.74 15.14
C LEU A 35 21.23 -13.27 14.69
N TRP A 36 20.10 -12.58 14.59
CA TRP A 36 20.03 -11.15 14.24
C TRP A 36 20.85 -10.28 15.19
N ARG A 37 20.70 -10.52 16.51
CA ARG A 37 21.45 -9.80 17.54
C ARG A 37 22.94 -10.15 17.50
N ARG A 38 23.27 -11.43 17.33
CA ARG A 38 24.66 -11.90 17.24
C ARG A 38 25.40 -11.27 16.06
N GLU A 39 24.76 -11.12 14.94
CA GLU A 39 25.34 -10.51 13.73
C GLU A 39 25.28 -8.97 13.76
N GLY A 40 24.86 -8.36 14.86
CA GLY A 40 24.80 -6.91 15.01
C GLY A 40 23.83 -6.20 14.06
N LEU A 41 22.87 -6.93 13.47
CA LEU A 41 21.94 -6.39 12.51
C LEU A 41 20.95 -5.42 13.19
N LYS A 42 20.71 -4.27 12.54
CA LYS A 42 19.80 -3.24 13.04
C LYS A 42 18.87 -2.78 11.90
N VAL A 43 17.65 -2.43 12.26
CA VAL A 43 16.73 -1.75 11.36
C VAL A 43 16.87 -0.25 11.60
N PRO A 44 16.80 0.60 10.57
CA PRO A 44 16.80 2.05 10.76
C PRO A 44 15.73 2.46 11.79
N PRO A 45 16.02 3.43 12.67
CA PRO A 45 15.06 3.89 13.66
C PRO A 45 13.83 4.43 12.97
N LYS A 46 12.66 4.06 13.49
CA LYS A 46 11.39 4.61 13.00
C LYS A 46 11.33 6.10 13.36
N GLN A 47 10.84 6.91 12.45
CA GLN A 47 10.53 8.29 12.79
C GLN A 47 9.59 8.33 14.02
N PRO A 48 9.84 9.24 15.00
CA PRO A 48 8.98 9.39 16.14
C PRO A 48 7.55 9.65 15.67
N LYS A 49 6.60 8.92 16.22
CA LYS A 49 5.19 9.22 15.96
C LYS A 49 4.92 10.61 16.57
N LYS A 50 4.49 11.56 15.77
CA LYS A 50 3.89 12.77 16.30
C LYS A 50 2.72 12.33 17.18
N SER A 51 2.68 12.74 18.44
CA SER A 51 1.61 12.43 19.36
C SER A 51 0.30 12.92 18.73
N ARG A 52 -0.61 11.99 18.47
CA ARG A 52 -1.97 12.32 18.02
C ARG A 52 -2.84 12.41 19.26
N LEU A 53 -3.51 13.54 19.46
CA LEU A 53 -4.59 13.64 20.43
C LEU A 53 -5.73 12.74 19.94
N TRP A 54 -5.94 11.63 20.64
CA TRP A 54 -7.10 10.77 20.44
C TRP A 54 -8.22 11.29 21.33
N LEU A 55 -9.23 11.88 20.73
CA LEU A 55 -10.51 12.02 21.40
C LEU A 55 -11.21 10.65 21.34
N ASN A 56 -11.20 9.96 22.45
CA ASN A 56 -11.76 8.62 22.59
C ASN A 56 -13.24 8.70 23.06
N ASP A 57 -13.97 9.67 22.51
CA ASP A 57 -15.35 9.99 22.90
C ASP A 57 -16.42 9.13 22.18
N GLY A 58 -15.99 8.18 21.34
CA GLY A 58 -16.91 7.29 20.62
C GLY A 58 -17.69 7.98 19.48
N SER A 59 -17.44 9.25 19.20
CA SER A 59 -18.17 10.04 18.19
C SER A 59 -17.84 9.66 16.74
N CYS A 60 -16.77 8.91 16.49
CA CYS A 60 -16.35 8.53 15.16
C CYS A 60 -16.63 7.07 14.83
N VAL A 61 -17.70 6.79 14.12
CA VAL A 61 -17.97 5.47 13.52
C VAL A 61 -17.16 5.35 12.25
N ARG A 62 -15.93 4.83 12.37
CA ARG A 62 -15.09 4.55 11.22
C ARG A 62 -15.67 3.40 10.42
N LEU A 63 -15.91 3.62 9.11
CA LEU A 63 -16.20 2.54 8.17
C LEU A 63 -14.98 1.58 8.11
N ARG A 64 -15.15 0.36 8.65
CA ARG A 64 -14.12 -0.69 8.61
C ARG A 64 -14.32 -1.58 7.38
N PRO A 65 -13.27 -1.94 6.66
CA PRO A 65 -13.40 -2.90 5.56
C PRO A 65 -13.72 -4.28 6.13
N GLU A 66 -14.76 -4.94 5.59
CA GLU A 66 -15.24 -6.24 6.04
C GLU A 66 -14.87 -7.37 5.08
N TYR A 67 -14.73 -7.06 3.80
CA TYR A 67 -14.40 -8.01 2.73
C TYR A 67 -13.58 -7.31 1.63
N ARG A 68 -13.01 -8.09 0.73
CA ARG A 68 -12.25 -7.58 -0.43
C ARG A 68 -13.14 -6.73 -1.33
N ASN A 69 -12.59 -5.62 -1.83
CA ASN A 69 -13.33 -4.61 -2.61
C ASN A 69 -14.48 -3.94 -1.84
N HIS A 70 -14.47 -3.99 -0.51
CA HIS A 70 -15.42 -3.21 0.30
C HIS A 70 -15.07 -1.73 0.27
N VAL A 71 -13.85 -1.39 0.65
CA VAL A 71 -13.36 -0.01 0.69
C VAL A 71 -12.03 0.09 -0.03
N TRP A 72 -11.97 0.92 -1.06
CA TRP A 72 -10.70 1.34 -1.66
C TRP A 72 -10.33 2.72 -1.16
N SER A 73 -9.08 2.91 -0.81
CA SER A 73 -8.54 4.22 -0.46
C SER A 73 -7.48 4.64 -1.46
N TYR A 74 -7.44 5.95 -1.78
CA TYR A 74 -6.39 6.50 -2.60
C TYR A 74 -5.79 7.76 -1.99
N ASP A 75 -4.53 8.03 -2.36
CA ASP A 75 -3.80 9.21 -1.95
C ASP A 75 -2.66 9.51 -2.93
N PHE A 76 -2.18 10.76 -2.89
CA PHE A 76 -1.09 11.22 -3.71
C PHE A 76 0.21 11.31 -2.93
N VAL A 77 1.32 10.88 -3.55
CA VAL A 77 2.67 11.09 -3.01
C VAL A 77 3.48 11.94 -3.96
N HIS A 78 4.10 12.97 -3.42
CA HIS A 78 4.98 13.89 -4.15
C HIS A 78 6.42 13.38 -4.10
N CYS A 79 7.07 13.35 -5.26
CA CYS A 79 8.43 12.89 -5.46
C CYS A 79 9.17 13.82 -6.41
N ARG A 80 10.49 13.60 -6.55
CA ARG A 80 11.34 14.31 -7.51
C ARG A 80 12.29 13.34 -8.19
N THR A 81 12.60 13.60 -9.44
CA THR A 81 13.72 12.98 -10.14
C THR A 81 15.03 13.69 -9.75
N ASP A 82 16.18 13.09 -10.03
CA ASP A 82 17.52 13.60 -9.68
C ASP A 82 17.77 15.01 -10.23
N ASP A 83 17.23 15.33 -11.40
CA ASP A 83 17.25 16.67 -12.03
C ASP A 83 16.32 17.69 -11.32
N GLY A 84 15.76 17.35 -10.16
CA GLY A 84 14.88 18.19 -9.36
C GLY A 84 13.44 18.33 -9.85
N LYS A 85 13.09 17.77 -11.03
CA LYS A 85 11.73 17.87 -11.58
C LYS A 85 10.74 17.04 -10.77
N ALA A 86 9.66 17.68 -10.32
CA ALA A 86 8.62 17.02 -9.54
C ALA A 86 7.85 15.97 -10.37
N PHE A 87 7.44 14.91 -9.71
CA PHE A 87 6.42 13.97 -10.17
C PHE A 87 5.52 13.56 -9.02
N ARG A 88 4.39 12.98 -9.35
CA ARG A 88 3.42 12.48 -8.36
C ARG A 88 3.11 11.02 -8.62
N THR A 89 2.76 10.31 -7.55
CA THR A 89 2.14 9.00 -7.64
C THR A 89 0.73 9.07 -7.10
N LEU A 90 -0.20 8.41 -7.77
CA LEU A 90 -1.55 8.11 -7.27
C LEU A 90 -1.53 6.65 -6.83
N ASN A 91 -1.69 6.42 -5.54
CA ASN A 91 -1.69 5.10 -4.93
C ASN A 91 -3.12 4.71 -4.59
N ILE A 92 -3.59 3.56 -5.05
CA ILE A 92 -4.93 3.02 -4.77
C ILE A 92 -4.78 1.66 -4.09
N LEU A 93 -5.43 1.50 -2.93
CA LEU A 93 -5.36 0.30 -2.10
C LEU A 93 -6.75 -0.27 -1.82
N ASP A 94 -6.84 -1.60 -1.73
CA ASP A 94 -7.93 -2.27 -1.03
C ASP A 94 -7.61 -2.32 0.47
N GLU A 95 -8.44 -1.68 1.28
CA GLU A 95 -8.21 -1.57 2.72
C GLU A 95 -8.35 -2.90 3.45
N PHE A 96 -9.13 -3.86 2.93
CA PHE A 96 -9.30 -5.18 3.54
C PHE A 96 -8.06 -6.06 3.32
N SER A 97 -7.71 -6.31 2.07
CA SER A 97 -6.59 -7.18 1.71
C SER A 97 -5.21 -6.51 1.90
N ARG A 98 -5.15 -5.19 2.02
CA ARG A 98 -3.92 -4.38 2.00
C ARG A 98 -3.22 -4.38 0.65
N GLU A 99 -3.85 -4.90 -0.37
CA GLU A 99 -3.32 -4.95 -1.72
C GLU A 99 -3.18 -3.55 -2.30
N CYS A 100 -2.02 -3.24 -2.88
CA CYS A 100 -1.83 -2.05 -3.69
C CYS A 100 -2.34 -2.32 -5.10
N LEU A 101 -3.53 -1.84 -5.41
CA LEU A 101 -4.21 -2.10 -6.68
C LEU A 101 -3.47 -1.47 -7.85
N THR A 102 -3.04 -0.23 -7.70
CA THR A 102 -2.22 0.48 -8.69
C THR A 102 -1.39 1.59 -8.05
N ILE A 103 -0.27 1.92 -8.71
CA ILE A 103 0.49 3.15 -8.50
C ILE A 103 0.68 3.82 -9.86
N ARG A 104 -0.06 4.90 -10.13
CA ARG A 104 0.11 5.71 -11.35
C ARG A 104 1.17 6.76 -11.12
N VAL A 105 2.14 6.84 -12.01
CA VAL A 105 3.29 7.77 -11.92
C VAL A 105 3.27 8.72 -13.09
N LYS A 106 3.07 10.02 -12.83
CA LYS A 106 3.07 11.10 -13.84
C LYS A 106 3.69 12.39 -13.30
N ARG A 107 4.16 13.27 -14.19
CA ARG A 107 4.62 14.61 -13.80
C ARG A 107 3.49 15.46 -13.19
N LYS A 108 2.30 15.35 -13.75
CA LYS A 108 1.07 15.98 -13.22
C LYS A 108 -0.01 14.91 -13.17
N LEU A 109 -0.78 14.91 -12.11
CA LEU A 109 -1.95 14.07 -11.93
C LEU A 109 -3.13 14.98 -11.61
N ASN A 110 -4.21 14.82 -12.36
CA ASN A 110 -5.45 15.58 -12.22
C ASN A 110 -6.64 14.63 -11.97
N SER A 111 -7.86 15.18 -11.90
CA SER A 111 -9.08 14.37 -11.69
C SER A 111 -9.32 13.33 -12.79
N THR A 112 -9.00 13.63 -14.03
CA THR A 112 -9.14 12.69 -15.15
C THR A 112 -8.22 11.48 -14.94
N ASP A 113 -6.98 11.70 -14.51
CA ASP A 113 -6.04 10.60 -14.22
C ASP A 113 -6.53 9.68 -13.10
N VAL A 114 -7.24 10.23 -12.10
CA VAL A 114 -7.87 9.44 -11.02
C VAL A 114 -9.03 8.63 -11.58
N ILE A 115 -9.90 9.26 -12.36
CA ILE A 115 -11.05 8.60 -13.00
C ILE A 115 -10.56 7.47 -13.92
N ASP A 116 -9.55 7.73 -14.76
CA ASP A 116 -8.96 6.72 -15.65
C ASP A 116 -8.41 5.52 -14.85
N ALA A 117 -7.67 5.79 -13.75
CA ALA A 117 -7.12 4.73 -12.91
C ALA A 117 -8.22 3.89 -12.22
N LEU A 118 -9.27 4.55 -11.74
CA LEU A 118 -10.42 3.86 -11.15
C LEU A 118 -11.22 3.08 -12.20
N THR A 119 -11.41 3.64 -13.39
CA THR A 119 -12.09 2.97 -14.52
C THR A 119 -11.39 1.68 -14.88
N ASP A 120 -10.06 1.71 -15.07
CA ASP A 120 -9.28 0.51 -15.36
C ASP A 120 -9.44 -0.56 -14.27
N LEU A 121 -9.42 -0.14 -13.00
CA LEU A 121 -9.61 -1.05 -11.88
C LEU A 121 -11.04 -1.60 -11.80
N PHE A 122 -12.06 -0.79 -12.10
CA PHE A 122 -13.46 -1.24 -12.10
C PHE A 122 -13.72 -2.27 -13.20
N ILE A 123 -13.10 -2.10 -14.37
CA ILE A 123 -13.16 -3.09 -15.45
C ILE A 123 -12.53 -4.41 -15.03
N LEU A 124 -11.37 -4.36 -14.33
CA LEU A 124 -10.63 -5.56 -13.96
C LEU A 124 -11.19 -6.29 -12.74
N ARG A 125 -11.81 -5.58 -11.80
CA ARG A 125 -12.18 -6.11 -10.46
C ARG A 125 -13.61 -5.87 -10.05
N GLY A 126 -14.35 -5.12 -10.84
CA GLY A 126 -15.62 -4.55 -10.42
C GLY A 126 -15.45 -3.32 -9.51
N PRO A 127 -16.51 -2.49 -9.37
CA PRO A 127 -16.50 -1.34 -8.49
C PRO A 127 -16.48 -1.78 -7.02
N PRO A 128 -15.75 -1.06 -6.13
CA PRO A 128 -15.85 -1.27 -4.70
C PRO A 128 -17.18 -0.73 -4.16
N ALA A 129 -17.58 -1.12 -2.97
CA ALA A 129 -18.74 -0.50 -2.32
C ALA A 129 -18.45 0.97 -1.98
N TYR A 130 -17.24 1.26 -1.52
CA TYR A 130 -16.83 2.60 -1.12
C TYR A 130 -15.45 2.97 -1.67
N VAL A 131 -15.30 4.26 -2.06
CA VAL A 131 -14.01 4.87 -2.38
C VAL A 131 -13.73 5.97 -1.37
N ARG A 132 -12.57 5.92 -0.71
CA ARG A 132 -12.11 6.87 0.30
C ARG A 132 -10.91 7.66 -0.21
N SER A 133 -10.91 8.96 0.04
CA SER A 133 -9.76 9.84 -0.19
C SER A 133 -9.71 10.94 0.86
N ASP A 134 -8.57 11.59 0.99
CA ASP A 134 -8.49 12.86 1.71
C ASP A 134 -9.24 13.96 0.93
N ASN A 135 -9.54 15.05 1.64
CA ASN A 135 -10.16 16.23 1.05
C ASN A 135 -9.11 17.05 0.28
N GLY A 136 -8.62 16.48 -0.84
CA GLY A 136 -7.71 17.17 -1.76
C GLY A 136 -8.33 18.44 -2.38
N PRO A 137 -7.62 19.15 -3.27
CA PRO A 137 -8.12 20.36 -3.89
C PRO A 137 -9.55 20.17 -4.37
N GLU A 138 -10.45 21.06 -3.92
CA GLU A 138 -11.91 20.93 -3.97
C GLU A 138 -12.46 20.56 -5.36
N PHE A 139 -11.82 21.05 -6.40
CA PHE A 139 -12.21 20.76 -7.79
C PHE A 139 -11.93 19.32 -8.21
N VAL A 140 -10.76 18.77 -7.85
CA VAL A 140 -10.38 17.39 -8.16
C VAL A 140 -11.27 16.41 -7.40
N ALA A 141 -11.51 16.69 -6.13
CA ALA A 141 -12.36 15.84 -5.29
C ALA A 141 -13.83 15.83 -5.79
N LYS A 142 -14.38 16.96 -6.27
CA LYS A 142 -15.75 17.03 -6.75
C LYS A 142 -15.96 16.20 -8.02
N ALA A 143 -15.14 16.38 -9.04
CA ALA A 143 -15.28 15.64 -10.31
C ALA A 143 -15.16 14.12 -10.11
N VAL A 144 -14.25 13.68 -9.25
CA VAL A 144 -14.09 12.26 -8.90
C VAL A 144 -15.30 11.74 -8.13
N ARG A 145 -15.84 12.52 -7.19
CA ARG A 145 -17.04 12.13 -6.42
C ARG A 145 -18.27 11.98 -7.30
N ASP A 146 -18.50 12.97 -8.18
CA ASP A 146 -19.63 12.94 -9.11
C ASP A 146 -19.55 11.70 -10.01
N TRP A 147 -18.35 11.36 -10.48
CA TRP A 147 -18.12 10.16 -11.28
C TRP A 147 -18.32 8.87 -10.46
N ILE A 148 -17.78 8.76 -9.24
CA ILE A 148 -17.96 7.60 -8.36
C ILE A 148 -19.44 7.32 -8.12
N THR A 149 -20.23 8.36 -7.87
CA THR A 149 -21.68 8.24 -7.69
C THR A 149 -22.37 7.78 -8.97
N ALA A 150 -21.98 8.31 -10.13
CA ALA A 150 -22.56 7.94 -11.42
C ALA A 150 -22.33 6.45 -11.80
N VAL A 151 -21.23 5.84 -11.34
CA VAL A 151 -20.92 4.43 -11.59
C VAL A 151 -21.43 3.47 -10.49
N GLY A 152 -22.22 3.98 -9.54
CA GLY A 152 -22.89 3.17 -8.51
C GLY A 152 -22.04 2.81 -7.28
N SER A 153 -20.85 3.39 -7.13
CA SER A 153 -20.06 3.29 -5.90
C SER A 153 -20.39 4.46 -4.95
N GLN A 154 -20.09 4.30 -3.67
CA GLN A 154 -20.27 5.34 -2.67
C GLN A 154 -18.94 5.99 -2.29
N THR A 155 -18.97 7.30 -2.02
CA THR A 155 -17.81 7.99 -1.48
C THR A 155 -17.83 7.88 0.05
N ALA A 156 -16.79 7.28 0.65
CA ALA A 156 -16.59 7.30 2.09
C ALA A 156 -15.88 8.62 2.45
N PHE A 157 -16.65 9.58 2.98
CA PHE A 157 -16.11 10.87 3.38
C PHE A 157 -15.22 10.72 4.61
N ILE A 158 -14.09 11.42 4.59
CA ILE A 158 -13.29 11.68 5.77
C ILE A 158 -13.83 12.98 6.37
N GLU A 159 -14.31 12.91 7.61
CA GLU A 159 -14.74 14.13 8.28
C GLU A 159 -13.60 15.13 8.43
N PRO A 160 -13.85 16.44 8.24
CA PRO A 160 -12.85 17.47 8.50
C PRO A 160 -12.28 17.33 9.92
N GLY A 161 -10.98 17.13 10.05
CA GLY A 161 -10.32 16.89 11.34
C GLY A 161 -10.13 15.42 11.72
N SER A 162 -10.56 14.47 10.89
CA SER A 162 -10.43 13.02 11.13
C SER A 162 -9.39 12.33 10.21
N PRO A 163 -8.11 12.77 10.20
CA PRO A 163 -7.08 12.21 9.32
C PRO A 163 -6.82 10.72 9.57
N TRP A 164 -7.19 10.19 10.74
CA TRP A 164 -7.07 8.76 11.06
C TRP A 164 -7.95 7.85 10.22
N GLU A 165 -8.99 8.38 9.58
CA GLU A 165 -9.87 7.61 8.70
C GLU A 165 -9.13 7.11 7.45
N ASN A 166 -8.12 7.85 6.95
CA ASN A 166 -7.28 7.47 5.82
C ASN A 166 -6.02 6.65 6.23
N GLY A 167 -6.00 6.15 7.46
CA GLY A 167 -4.81 5.52 8.05
C GLY A 167 -4.25 4.30 7.31
N TYR A 168 -5.02 3.67 6.42
CA TYR A 168 -4.55 2.55 5.60
C TYR A 168 -3.60 3.00 4.50
N VAL A 169 -4.03 3.96 3.69
CA VAL A 169 -3.20 4.52 2.61
C VAL A 169 -2.05 5.36 3.17
N GLU A 170 -2.25 6.10 4.27
CA GLU A 170 -1.16 6.78 4.96
C GLU A 170 -0.08 5.80 5.43
N SER A 171 -0.49 4.69 6.05
CA SER A 171 0.43 3.64 6.49
C SER A 171 1.15 2.97 5.33
N PHE A 172 0.49 2.81 4.18
CA PHE A 172 1.11 2.35 2.95
C PHE A 172 2.14 3.36 2.45
N ASN A 173 1.76 4.63 2.31
CA ASN A 173 2.62 5.70 1.82
C ASN A 173 3.88 5.87 2.68
N ALA A 174 3.76 5.72 3.99
CA ALA A 174 4.92 5.73 4.89
C ALA A 174 5.90 4.58 4.54
N ARG A 175 5.38 3.37 4.28
CA ARG A 175 6.23 2.24 3.88
C ARG A 175 6.81 2.40 2.49
N PHE A 176 6.03 2.92 1.55
CA PHE A 176 6.47 3.24 0.20
C PHE A 176 7.65 4.23 0.21
N ARG A 177 7.56 5.26 1.08
CA ARG A 177 8.68 6.19 1.30
C ARG A 177 9.89 5.50 1.93
N ASP A 178 9.70 4.78 3.03
CA ASP A 178 10.80 4.19 3.80
C ASP A 178 11.50 3.05 3.06
N GLU A 179 10.76 2.28 2.27
CA GLU A 179 11.26 1.08 1.62
C GLU A 179 11.75 1.32 0.18
N LEU A 180 11.28 2.38 -0.48
CA LEU A 180 11.66 2.72 -1.85
C LEU A 180 12.07 4.19 -2.02
N LEU A 181 11.13 5.14 -1.89
CA LEU A 181 11.35 6.50 -2.37
C LEU A 181 12.52 7.24 -1.69
N ASN A 182 12.81 6.93 -0.42
CA ASN A 182 13.93 7.52 0.32
C ASN A 182 15.27 6.78 0.10
N ARG A 183 15.28 5.74 -0.75
CA ARG A 183 16.45 4.88 -0.98
C ARG A 183 16.91 4.88 -2.41
N GLU A 184 16.04 5.29 -3.32
CA GLU A 184 16.31 5.30 -4.75
C GLU A 184 16.45 6.73 -5.28
N LEU A 185 17.39 6.92 -6.19
CA LEU A 185 17.53 8.12 -7.01
C LEU A 185 16.96 7.82 -8.39
N PHE A 186 15.93 8.53 -8.77
CA PHE A 186 15.29 8.35 -10.07
C PHE A 186 15.87 9.35 -11.08
N TYR A 187 16.66 8.89 -12.04
CA TYR A 187 17.25 9.73 -13.08
C TYR A 187 16.25 10.16 -14.15
N SER A 188 15.15 9.40 -14.30
CA SER A 188 14.09 9.72 -15.24
C SER A 188 12.70 9.32 -14.71
N LEU A 189 11.65 9.93 -15.29
CA LEU A 189 10.27 9.53 -14.98
C LEU A 189 10.00 8.08 -15.41
N ARG A 190 10.60 7.64 -16.53
CA ARG A 190 10.43 6.28 -17.04
C ARG A 190 11.04 5.24 -16.10
N GLU A 191 12.22 5.52 -15.60
CA GLU A 191 12.85 4.69 -14.57
C GLU A 191 11.99 4.62 -13.31
N ALA A 192 11.52 5.78 -12.80
CA ALA A 192 10.62 5.81 -11.66
C ALA A 192 9.37 4.94 -11.88
N GLN A 193 8.77 4.96 -13.07
CA GLN A 193 7.63 4.12 -13.42
C GLN A 193 7.96 2.63 -13.30
N ILE A 194 9.10 2.20 -13.81
CA ILE A 194 9.53 0.80 -13.81
C ILE A 194 9.84 0.34 -12.38
N VAL A 195 10.68 1.07 -11.67
CA VAL A 195 11.13 0.70 -10.31
C VAL A 195 9.97 0.70 -9.31
N ILE A 196 9.06 1.68 -9.42
CA ILE A 196 7.86 1.76 -8.58
C ILE A 196 6.90 0.59 -8.86
N GLU A 197 6.71 0.22 -10.13
CA GLU A 197 5.85 -0.92 -10.48
C GLU A 197 6.44 -2.25 -9.99
N ASP A 198 7.75 -2.44 -10.09
CA ASP A 198 8.42 -3.63 -9.56
C ASP A 198 8.33 -3.70 -8.04
N TRP A 199 8.46 -2.57 -7.35
CA TRP A 199 8.21 -2.49 -5.92
C TRP A 199 6.76 -2.81 -5.56
N ARG A 200 5.77 -2.33 -6.32
CA ARG A 200 4.34 -2.64 -6.11
C ARG A 200 4.09 -4.14 -6.24
N LYS A 201 4.66 -4.80 -7.26
CA LYS A 201 4.59 -6.25 -7.42
C LYS A 201 5.20 -6.97 -6.22
N HIS A 202 6.42 -6.57 -5.82
CA HIS A 202 7.07 -7.13 -4.64
C HIS A 202 6.24 -6.91 -3.36
N TYR A 203 5.68 -5.71 -3.16
CA TYR A 203 4.82 -5.38 -2.04
C TYR A 203 3.61 -6.32 -1.95
N ASN A 204 2.95 -6.59 -3.07
CA ASN A 204 1.76 -7.44 -3.13
C ASN A 204 2.07 -8.93 -3.00
N THR A 205 3.19 -9.41 -3.57
CA THR A 205 3.42 -10.85 -3.77
C THR A 205 4.44 -11.48 -2.84
N ARG A 206 5.36 -10.68 -2.29
CA ARG A 206 6.51 -11.19 -1.51
C ARG A 206 6.67 -10.54 -0.15
N ARG A 207 6.23 -9.29 -0.01
CA ARG A 207 6.44 -8.53 1.21
C ARG A 207 5.62 -9.07 2.37
N PRO A 208 6.24 -9.51 3.50
CA PRO A 208 5.49 -10.00 4.65
C PRO A 208 4.76 -8.86 5.37
N HIS A 209 3.45 -9.02 5.61
CA HIS A 209 2.60 -8.08 6.33
C HIS A 209 2.20 -8.61 7.70
N SER A 210 2.57 -7.92 8.77
CA SER A 210 2.24 -8.33 10.15
C SER A 210 0.74 -8.43 10.40
N ALA A 211 -0.06 -7.51 9.79
CA ALA A 211 -1.51 -7.52 9.91
C ALA A 211 -2.18 -8.71 9.18
N LEU A 212 -1.45 -9.41 8.30
CA LEU A 212 -1.92 -10.57 7.54
C LEU A 212 -1.20 -11.86 7.97
N GLY A 213 -0.72 -11.92 9.21
CA GLY A 213 0.04 -13.07 9.70
C GLY A 213 1.36 -13.29 8.95
N TYR A 214 2.00 -12.21 8.51
CA TYR A 214 3.21 -12.19 7.69
C TYR A 214 3.08 -12.77 6.28
N ARG A 215 1.85 -12.97 5.79
CA ARG A 215 1.59 -13.28 4.38
C ARG A 215 1.62 -12.00 3.54
N PRO A 216 1.96 -12.07 2.25
CA PRO A 216 1.80 -10.95 1.33
C PRO A 216 0.31 -10.65 1.08
N PRO A 217 -0.04 -9.41 0.62
CA PRO A 217 -1.42 -8.99 0.43
C PRO A 217 -2.19 -9.75 -0.65
N ALA A 218 -1.51 -10.17 -1.71
CA ALA A 218 -2.13 -10.71 -2.91
C ALA A 218 -1.79 -12.18 -3.25
N PRO A 219 -1.51 -13.10 -2.30
CA PRO A 219 -1.32 -14.50 -2.64
C PRO A 219 -2.61 -15.13 -3.19
N GLU A 220 -3.77 -14.56 -2.85
CA GLU A 220 -5.09 -15.08 -3.27
C GLU A 220 -5.54 -14.55 -4.63
N THR A 221 -4.99 -13.44 -5.12
CA THR A 221 -5.32 -12.86 -6.43
C THR A 221 -4.44 -13.36 -7.57
N ILE A 222 -3.30 -13.96 -7.24
CA ILE A 222 -2.30 -14.44 -8.20
C ILE A 222 -2.44 -15.94 -8.45
N VAL A 223 -3.06 -16.68 -7.54
CA VAL A 223 -3.46 -18.06 -7.83
C VAL A 223 -4.70 -17.97 -8.73
N PRO A 224 -4.61 -18.27 -10.04
CA PRO A 224 -5.80 -18.47 -10.83
C PRO A 224 -6.60 -19.55 -10.10
N MET A 225 -7.86 -19.29 -9.79
CA MET A 225 -8.75 -20.39 -9.42
C MET A 225 -8.70 -21.37 -10.58
N ASP A 226 -8.08 -22.54 -10.37
CA ASP A 226 -8.06 -23.58 -11.38
C ASP A 226 -9.52 -23.98 -11.66
N PRO A 227 -10.08 -23.65 -12.83
CA PRO A 227 -11.49 -23.94 -13.11
C PRO A 227 -11.74 -25.41 -13.40
N ARG A 228 -10.74 -26.27 -13.21
CA ARG A 228 -10.90 -27.69 -13.44
C ARG A 228 -11.61 -28.36 -12.27
N PRO A 229 -12.87 -28.79 -12.42
CA PRO A 229 -13.47 -29.70 -11.46
C PRO A 229 -12.63 -30.97 -11.45
N THR A 230 -12.11 -31.35 -10.30
CA THR A 230 -11.59 -32.68 -10.07
C THR A 230 -12.74 -33.65 -10.31
N MET A 231 -12.81 -34.25 -11.50
CA MET A 231 -13.64 -35.40 -11.71
C MET A 231 -13.04 -36.56 -10.94
N HIS A 232 -13.78 -37.01 -9.95
CA HIS A 232 -13.64 -38.33 -9.32
C HIS A 232 -14.48 -39.33 -10.04
#